data_8129234965b763e09e832e2b7c46e6e7
#
_entry.id   8129234965b763e09e832e2b7c46e6e7
#
_cell.length_a   1.000
_cell.length_b   1.000
_cell.length_c   1.000
_cell.angle_alpha   90.00
_cell.angle_beta   90.00
_cell.angle_gamma   90.00
#
_symmetry.space_group_name_H-M   'P 1'
#
loop_
_entity.id
_entity.type
_entity.pdbx_description
1 polymer ?
#
loop_
_entity_poly.entity_id
_entity_poly.type
_entity_poly.pdbx_seq_one_letter_code
_entity_poly.pdbx_strand_id
1 'polypeptide(L)'
;MVDERPKLAASEIEAVLRAALQKLPSLRSTQSVTIRAYSGPEGWTWALDKIEPEVEPTQIKFVDMATVVGQLQQQYDLDLSPPPPA
;
A
#
# COMPACT_ATOMS: atom_id res chain seq x y z
N MET A 1 -24.88 -3.47 -7.64
CA MET A 1 -24.13 -2.45 -6.88
C MET A 1 -22.68 -2.48 -7.32
N VAL A 2 -22.19 -1.37 -7.75
CA VAL A 2 -20.81 -1.30 -8.26
C VAL A 2 -19.90 -0.94 -7.10
N ASP A 3 -18.96 -1.83 -6.81
CA ASP A 3 -17.96 -1.58 -5.78
C ASP A 3 -16.81 -0.81 -6.40
N GLU A 4 -17.02 0.47 -6.60
CA GLU A 4 -15.95 1.32 -7.08
C GLU A 4 -15.10 1.74 -5.91
N ARG A 5 -13.86 1.31 -5.93
CA ARG A 5 -12.89 1.75 -4.94
C ARG A 5 -12.38 3.13 -5.34
N PRO A 6 -12.22 4.05 -4.38
CA PRO A 6 -11.64 5.34 -4.71
C PRO A 6 -10.23 5.17 -5.25
N LYS A 7 -9.90 5.97 -6.25
CA LYS A 7 -8.57 5.95 -6.86
C LYS A 7 -7.73 7.05 -6.24
N LEU A 8 -6.55 6.68 -5.79
CA LEU A 8 -5.62 7.61 -5.16
C LEU A 8 -4.32 7.63 -5.95
N ALA A 9 -3.66 8.77 -5.95
CA ALA A 9 -2.31 8.87 -6.49
C ALA A 9 -1.35 8.03 -5.66
N ALA A 10 -0.23 7.62 -6.27
CA ALA A 10 0.75 6.77 -5.58
C ALA A 10 1.20 7.41 -4.27
N SER A 11 1.48 8.69 -4.25
CA SER A 11 1.91 9.38 -3.03
C SER A 11 0.84 9.36 -1.95
N GLU A 12 -0.43 9.42 -2.33
CA GLU A 12 -1.53 9.36 -1.37
C GLU A 12 -1.66 7.96 -0.77
N ILE A 13 -1.56 6.93 -1.61
CA ILE A 13 -1.60 5.55 -1.12
C ILE A 13 -0.42 5.30 -0.18
N GLU A 14 0.77 5.77 -0.54
CA GLU A 14 1.95 5.62 0.30
C GLU A 14 1.75 6.30 1.65
N ALA A 15 1.17 7.48 1.68
CA ALA A 15 0.91 8.20 2.93
C ALA A 15 -0.10 7.45 3.81
N VAL A 16 -1.18 6.95 3.21
CA VAL A 16 -2.19 6.18 3.94
C VAL A 16 -1.59 4.88 4.48
N LEU A 17 -0.82 4.19 3.64
CA LEU A 17 -0.18 2.94 4.02
C LEU A 17 0.81 3.15 5.16
N ARG A 18 1.66 4.17 5.07
CA ARG A 18 2.61 4.49 6.11
C ARG A 18 1.90 4.77 7.43
N ALA A 19 0.86 5.59 7.40
CA ALA A 19 0.09 5.92 8.61
C ALA A 19 -0.55 4.67 9.22
N ALA A 20 -1.10 3.79 8.38
CA ALA A 20 -1.71 2.55 8.85
C ALA A 20 -0.69 1.62 9.49
N LEU A 21 0.49 1.50 8.88
CA LEU A 21 1.56 0.65 9.43
C LEU A 21 2.07 1.20 10.75
N GLN A 22 2.20 2.50 10.87
CA GLN A 22 2.70 3.14 12.10
C GLN A 22 1.73 2.98 13.28
N LYS A 23 0.48 2.64 13.02
CA LYS A 23 -0.48 2.35 14.08
C LYS A 23 -0.24 0.98 14.72
N LEU A 24 0.47 0.10 14.04
CA LEU A 24 0.79 -1.22 14.58
C LEU A 24 2.02 -1.12 15.47
N PRO A 25 1.98 -1.69 16.69
CA PRO A 25 3.14 -1.62 17.59
C PRO A 25 4.41 -2.21 16.96
N SER A 26 4.26 -3.28 16.18
CA SER A 26 5.41 -3.94 15.55
C SER A 26 6.00 -3.15 14.39
N LEU A 27 5.25 -2.20 13.83
CA LEU A 27 5.66 -1.43 12.66
C LEU A 27 5.69 0.07 12.92
N ARG A 28 5.67 0.45 14.19
CA ARG A 28 5.67 1.86 14.58
C ARG A 28 6.87 2.62 14.04
N SER A 29 7.99 1.93 13.85
CA SER A 29 9.23 2.56 13.37
C SER A 29 9.30 2.70 11.85
N THR A 30 8.23 2.36 11.12
CA THR A 30 8.21 2.53 9.68
C THR A 30 8.45 3.99 9.31
N GLN A 31 9.47 4.22 8.48
CA GLN A 31 9.86 5.57 8.09
C GLN A 31 9.32 5.94 6.71
N SER A 32 9.37 5.01 5.78
CA SER A 32 8.88 5.26 4.44
C SER A 32 8.40 3.97 3.77
N VAL A 33 7.48 4.13 2.84
CA VAL A 33 7.00 3.04 2.01
C VAL A 33 6.90 3.52 0.58
N THR A 34 7.14 2.61 -0.36
CA THR A 34 7.02 2.87 -1.78
C THR A 34 6.11 1.79 -2.38
N ILE A 35 5.22 2.20 -3.25
CA ILE A 35 4.34 1.26 -3.94
C ILE A 35 4.67 1.27 -5.43
N ARG A 36 4.17 0.25 -6.13
CA ARG A 36 4.32 0.13 -7.58
C ARG A 36 3.00 -0.28 -8.19
N ALA A 37 2.84 0.02 -9.47
CA ALA A 37 1.69 -0.47 -10.22
C ALA A 37 1.74 -2.00 -10.28
N TYR A 38 0.59 -2.61 -10.15
CA TYR A 38 0.48 -4.07 -10.13
C TYR A 38 -0.75 -4.48 -10.92
N SER A 39 -0.65 -5.59 -11.62
CA SER A 39 -1.77 -6.17 -12.33
C SER A 39 -1.75 -7.68 -12.08
N GLY A 40 -2.79 -8.17 -11.46
CA GLY A 40 -2.87 -9.60 -11.13
C GLY A 40 -4.29 -10.09 -11.12
N PRO A 41 -4.48 -11.42 -10.99
CA PRO A 41 -5.82 -12.01 -11.02
C PRO A 41 -6.71 -11.57 -9.86
N GLU A 42 -6.12 -11.06 -8.78
CA GLU A 42 -6.86 -10.60 -7.61
C GLU A 42 -7.60 -9.29 -7.84
N GLY A 43 -7.29 -8.58 -8.92
CA GLY A 43 -7.91 -7.29 -9.22
C GLY A 43 -7.27 -6.11 -8.54
N TRP A 44 -6.15 -6.31 -7.86
CA TRP A 44 -5.41 -5.20 -7.23
C TRP A 44 -4.69 -4.40 -8.32
N THR A 45 -4.58 -3.10 -8.09
CA THR A 45 -3.93 -2.20 -9.04
C THR A 45 -2.58 -1.71 -8.56
N TRP A 46 -2.18 -2.06 -7.35
CA TRP A 46 -0.89 -1.67 -6.79
C TRP A 46 -0.42 -2.70 -5.78
N ALA A 47 0.86 -2.67 -5.50
CA ALA A 47 1.48 -3.53 -4.49
C ALA A 47 2.58 -2.76 -3.79
N LEU A 48 2.95 -3.21 -2.59
CA LEU A 48 4.08 -2.65 -1.87
C LEU A 48 5.37 -3.01 -2.61
N ASP A 49 6.18 -2.01 -2.92
CA ASP A 49 7.45 -2.20 -3.59
C ASP A 49 8.60 -2.24 -2.58
N LYS A 50 8.62 -1.28 -1.65
CA LYS A 50 9.70 -1.17 -0.69
C LYS A 50 9.19 -0.57 0.60
N ILE A 51 9.77 -1.01 1.71
CA ILE A 51 9.50 -0.45 3.04
C ILE A 51 10.82 -0.22 3.75
N GLU A 52 10.93 0.87 4.48
CA GLU A 52 12.10 1.17 5.29
C GLU A 52 11.69 1.44 6.73
N PRO A 53 12.35 0.81 7.71
CA PRO A 53 13.38 -0.23 7.57
C PRO A 53 12.79 -1.54 7.01
N GLU A 54 13.66 -2.34 6.39
CA GLU A 54 13.25 -3.60 5.79
C GLU A 54 12.68 -4.55 6.84
N VAL A 55 11.68 -5.34 6.42
CA VAL A 55 11.05 -6.35 7.27
C VAL A 55 11.36 -7.73 6.70
N GLU A 56 11.89 -8.61 7.54
CA GLU A 56 12.19 -9.98 7.10
C GLU A 56 10.90 -10.77 6.94
N PRO A 57 10.80 -11.61 5.88
CA PRO A 57 9.56 -12.37 5.61
C PRO A 57 9.16 -13.32 6.73
N THR A 58 10.10 -13.74 7.58
CA THR A 58 9.82 -14.67 8.66
C THR A 58 9.36 -14.00 9.94
N GLN A 59 9.33 -12.68 9.99
CA GLN A 59 8.96 -11.94 11.20
C GLN A 59 7.45 -11.72 11.27
N ILE A 60 6.94 -11.63 12.50
CA ILE A 60 5.54 -11.26 12.73
C ILE A 60 5.22 -9.90 12.08
N LYS A 61 6.19 -9.00 12.07
CA LYS A 61 6.05 -7.72 11.40
C LYS A 61 5.65 -7.84 9.93
N PHE A 62 6.22 -8.85 9.25
CA PHE A 62 5.88 -9.08 7.86
C PHE A 62 4.41 -9.47 7.69
N VAL A 63 3.90 -10.32 8.58
CA VAL A 63 2.49 -10.74 8.55
C VAL A 63 1.58 -9.54 8.78
N ASP A 64 1.90 -8.71 9.77
CA ASP A 64 1.13 -7.49 10.05
C ASP A 64 1.15 -6.55 8.85
N MET A 65 2.32 -6.37 8.24
CA MET A 65 2.48 -5.53 7.07
C MET A 65 1.63 -6.05 5.90
N ALA A 66 1.71 -7.35 5.64
CA ALA A 66 0.97 -7.96 4.53
C ALA A 66 -0.54 -7.83 4.74
N THR A 67 -1.01 -7.96 5.98
CA THR A 67 -2.42 -7.81 6.31
C THR A 67 -2.91 -6.39 6.01
N VAL A 68 -2.15 -5.39 6.44
CA VAL A 68 -2.51 -3.99 6.19
C VAL A 68 -2.48 -3.67 4.70
N VAL A 69 -1.44 -4.11 4.00
CA VAL A 69 -1.33 -3.89 2.56
C VAL A 69 -2.53 -4.50 1.84
N GLY A 70 -2.87 -5.75 2.18
CA GLY A 70 -4.02 -6.42 1.58
C GLY A 70 -5.33 -5.70 1.81
N GLN A 71 -5.54 -5.20 3.03
CA GLN A 71 -6.75 -4.45 3.35
C GLN A 71 -6.85 -3.17 2.52
N LEU A 72 -5.75 -2.44 2.39
CA LEU A 72 -5.74 -1.20 1.62
C LEU A 72 -5.88 -1.47 0.13
N GLN A 73 -5.32 -2.57 -0.36
CA GLN A 73 -5.49 -2.96 -1.76
C GLN A 73 -6.96 -3.21 -2.10
N GLN A 74 -7.74 -3.65 -1.12
CA GLN A 74 -9.18 -3.85 -1.31
C GLN A 74 -9.98 -2.57 -1.17
N GLN A 75 -9.44 -1.57 -0.49
CA GLN A 75 -10.13 -0.32 -0.22
C GLN A 75 -9.85 0.75 -1.28
N TYR A 76 -8.66 0.73 -1.87
CA TYR A 76 -8.22 1.79 -2.78
C TYR A 76 -7.60 1.21 -4.04
N ASP A 77 -7.84 1.88 -5.16
CA ASP A 77 -7.16 1.60 -6.41
C ASP A 77 -6.11 2.69 -6.67
N LEU A 78 -5.06 2.31 -7.38
CA LEU A 78 -4.06 3.27 -7.82
C LEU A 78 -4.58 4.01 -9.04
N ASP A 79 -4.49 5.32 -9.00
CA ASP A 79 -4.80 6.15 -10.15
C ASP A 79 -3.63 6.07 -11.13
N LEU A 80 -3.85 5.37 -12.24
CA LEU A 80 -2.85 5.18 -13.27
C LEU A 80 -2.89 6.26 -14.35
N SER A 81 -3.81 7.22 -14.21
CA SER A 81 -3.89 8.31 -15.18
C SER A 81 -2.62 9.12 -15.16
N PRO A 82 -2.04 9.46 -16.33
CA PRO A 82 -0.85 10.30 -16.35
C PRO A 82 -1.19 11.67 -15.79
N PRO A 83 -0.22 12.32 -15.12
CA PRO A 83 -0.47 13.68 -14.62
C PRO A 83 -0.71 14.62 -15.79
N PRO A 84 -1.53 15.65 -15.59
CA PRO A 84 -1.76 16.63 -16.65
C PRO A 84 -0.44 17.30 -17.05
N PRO A 85 -0.27 17.59 -18.34
CA PRO A 85 0.94 18.29 -18.76
C PRO A 85 1.05 19.64 -18.08
N ALA A 86 2.25 19.97 -17.69
CA ALA A 86 2.50 21.23 -17.00
C ALA A 86 2.33 22.42 -17.94
#